data_8c7d3ae49a23201ea3ee3848b5cab905
#
_entry.id   8c7d3ae49a23201ea3ee3848b5cab905
#
_cell.length_a   1.000
_cell.length_b   1.000
_cell.length_c   1.000
_cell.angle_alpha   90.00
_cell.angle_beta   90.00
_cell.angle_gamma   90.00
#
_symmetry.space_group_name_H-M   'P 1'
#
loop_
_entity.id
_entity.type
_entity.pdbx_description
1 polymer ?
#
loop_
_entity_poly.entity_id
_entity_poly.type
_entity_poly.pdbx_seq_one_letter_code
_entity_poly.pdbx_strand_id
1 'polypeptide(L)'
;MARKITKKEIEKPDSFQAVLNKVGAYISSNKSKIYLVSGIAILIIIISAGWYLYRMNYEEKAQRLYAIAHITGMKSARQGATLDQNSIKMYSDVITQYPGSKAAMMSYYQMGNMYYDLGDVDASINAYTEFLKEVPDGSELKILAYNSIGYCYEKKADLPRALESFENAANAKSGKGFEGMTYRNIARIYEEMNNKDKALEYYQKALNSTADPSMGLFLKKIISTIN
;
A
#
# COMPACT_ATOMS: atom_id res chain seq x y z
N MET A 1 18.18 38.64 -59.87
CA MET A 1 17.57 37.66 -60.82
C MET A 1 16.54 36.84 -60.06
N ALA A 2 15.26 37.11 -60.35
CA ALA A 2 14.17 36.36 -59.70
C ALA A 2 14.01 35.01 -60.41
N ARG A 3 14.12 33.89 -59.68
CA ARG A 3 13.95 32.51 -60.18
C ARG A 3 12.47 32.33 -60.54
N LYS A 4 12.15 32.17 -61.83
CA LYS A 4 10.80 31.84 -62.34
C LYS A 4 10.43 30.46 -61.81
N ILE A 5 9.50 30.39 -60.86
CA ILE A 5 8.91 29.15 -60.40
C ILE A 5 8.09 28.60 -61.55
N THR A 6 8.40 27.40 -62.03
CA THR A 6 7.70 26.76 -63.16
C THR A 6 6.39 26.15 -62.64
N LYS A 7 5.34 26.20 -63.47
CA LYS A 7 3.99 25.66 -63.19
C LYS A 7 4.03 24.20 -62.66
N LYS A 8 5.07 23.43 -62.98
CA LYS A 8 5.35 22.08 -62.55
C LYS A 8 5.84 21.93 -61.11
N GLU A 9 6.35 23.00 -60.47
CA GLU A 9 6.76 23.04 -59.06
C GLU A 9 5.57 23.33 -58.14
N ILE A 10 4.50 23.94 -58.64
CA ILE A 10 3.25 24.25 -57.94
C ILE A 10 2.31 23.05 -57.88
N GLU A 11 2.47 22.07 -58.79
CA GLU A 11 1.60 20.89 -58.90
C GLU A 11 2.08 19.66 -58.10
N LYS A 12 3.20 19.72 -57.41
CA LYS A 12 3.55 18.64 -56.46
C LYS A 12 2.67 18.77 -55.25
N PRO A 13 1.80 17.77 -54.96
CA PRO A 13 1.03 17.81 -53.73
C PRO A 13 1.99 17.94 -52.57
N ASP A 14 1.77 18.94 -51.70
CA ASP A 14 2.50 19.12 -50.48
C ASP A 14 2.55 17.75 -49.74
N SER A 15 3.68 17.39 -49.18
CA SER A 15 3.89 16.09 -48.53
C SER A 15 2.75 15.77 -47.53
N PHE A 16 2.19 16.79 -46.93
CA PHE A 16 1.01 16.70 -46.08
C PHE A 16 -0.25 16.31 -46.82
N GLN A 17 -0.49 16.91 -48.02
CA GLN A 17 -1.66 16.61 -48.86
C GLN A 17 -1.60 15.20 -49.45
N ALA A 18 -0.40 14.71 -49.77
CA ALA A 18 -0.18 13.32 -50.20
C ALA A 18 -0.49 12.30 -49.06
N VAL A 19 -0.14 12.62 -47.81
CA VAL A 19 -0.50 11.79 -46.65
C VAL A 19 -2.02 11.81 -46.42
N LEU A 20 -2.66 12.97 -46.44
CA LEU A 20 -4.12 13.07 -46.31
C LEU A 20 -4.88 12.28 -47.37
N ASN A 21 -4.43 12.35 -48.62
CA ASN A 21 -5.04 11.59 -49.72
C ASN A 21 -4.89 10.07 -49.55
N LYS A 22 -3.72 9.60 -49.08
CA LYS A 22 -3.50 8.18 -48.74
C LYS A 22 -4.38 7.71 -47.59
N VAL A 23 -4.49 8.50 -46.54
CA VAL A 23 -5.37 8.19 -45.39
C VAL A 23 -6.83 8.19 -45.80
N GLY A 24 -7.27 9.17 -46.62
CA GLY A 24 -8.63 9.24 -47.13
C GLY A 24 -8.97 8.05 -48.02
N ALA A 25 -8.06 7.66 -48.93
CA ALA A 25 -8.22 6.47 -49.78
C ALA A 25 -8.29 5.18 -48.95
N TYR A 26 -7.44 5.03 -47.96
CA TYR A 26 -7.48 3.87 -47.03
C TYR A 26 -8.79 3.80 -46.26
N ILE A 27 -9.26 4.92 -45.70
CA ILE A 27 -10.56 5.00 -45.03
C ILE A 27 -11.71 4.64 -45.93
N SER A 28 -11.72 5.19 -47.18
CA SER A 28 -12.79 4.93 -48.12
C SER A 28 -12.86 3.49 -48.60
N SER A 29 -11.70 2.82 -48.77
CA SER A 29 -11.63 1.42 -49.17
C SER A 29 -11.89 0.41 -48.06
N ASN A 30 -11.73 0.83 -46.75
CA ASN A 30 -11.89 -0.06 -45.62
C ASN A 30 -13.00 0.37 -44.64
N LYS A 31 -14.01 1.11 -45.11
CA LYS A 31 -15.09 1.68 -44.27
C LYS A 31 -15.70 0.67 -43.28
N SER A 32 -16.06 -0.53 -43.78
CA SER A 32 -16.69 -1.56 -42.94
C SER A 32 -15.78 -2.03 -41.80
N LYS A 33 -14.47 -2.21 -42.05
CA LYS A 33 -13.50 -2.60 -41.02
C LYS A 33 -13.29 -1.48 -40.01
N ILE A 34 -13.24 -0.22 -40.48
CA ILE A 34 -13.07 0.95 -39.60
C ILE A 34 -14.29 1.12 -38.72
N TYR A 35 -15.51 0.99 -39.25
CA TYR A 35 -16.72 1.05 -38.44
C TYR A 35 -16.78 -0.08 -37.40
N LEU A 36 -16.36 -1.30 -37.74
CA LEU A 36 -16.30 -2.41 -36.80
C LEU A 36 -15.31 -2.14 -35.69
N VAL A 37 -14.08 -1.73 -36.01
CA VAL A 37 -13.03 -1.43 -35.01
C VAL A 37 -13.44 -0.26 -34.14
N SER A 38 -14.00 0.81 -34.72
CA SER A 38 -14.48 1.96 -33.94
C SER A 38 -15.64 1.58 -33.03
N GLY A 39 -16.56 0.73 -33.48
CA GLY A 39 -17.66 0.22 -32.68
C GLY A 39 -17.16 -0.60 -31.46
N ILE A 40 -16.18 -1.48 -31.68
CA ILE A 40 -15.55 -2.25 -30.60
C ILE A 40 -14.82 -1.31 -29.62
N ALA A 41 -14.08 -0.32 -30.13
CA ALA A 41 -13.38 0.64 -29.28
C ALA A 41 -14.35 1.45 -28.38
N ILE A 42 -15.45 1.93 -28.98
CA ILE A 42 -16.50 2.64 -28.21
C ILE A 42 -17.11 1.73 -27.13
N LEU A 43 -17.40 0.47 -27.48
CA LEU A 43 -17.94 -0.50 -26.51
C LEU A 43 -16.99 -0.72 -25.34
N ILE A 44 -15.70 -0.88 -25.62
CA ILE A 44 -14.67 -1.02 -24.57
C ILE A 44 -14.64 0.22 -23.66
N ILE A 45 -14.72 1.41 -24.24
CA ILE A 45 -14.74 2.67 -23.47
C ILE A 45 -15.97 2.72 -22.55
N ILE A 46 -17.15 2.36 -23.06
CA ILE A 46 -18.40 2.37 -22.27
C ILE A 46 -18.31 1.37 -21.12
N ILE A 47 -17.83 0.14 -21.39
CA ILE A 47 -17.67 -0.89 -20.34
C ILE A 47 -16.66 -0.43 -19.30
N SER A 48 -15.51 0.12 -19.72
CA SER A 48 -14.48 0.60 -18.82
C SER A 48 -14.97 1.78 -17.97
N ALA A 49 -15.71 2.71 -18.54
CA ALA A 49 -16.32 3.83 -17.81
C ALA A 49 -17.37 3.33 -16.80
N GLY A 50 -18.23 2.41 -17.22
CA GLY A 50 -19.23 1.80 -16.33
C GLY A 50 -18.58 1.07 -15.15
N TRP A 51 -17.53 0.27 -15.43
CA TRP A 51 -16.75 -0.39 -14.41
C TRP A 51 -16.07 0.59 -13.44
N TYR A 52 -15.48 1.66 -13.96
CA TYR A 52 -14.84 2.71 -13.16
C TYR A 52 -15.84 3.39 -12.21
N LEU A 53 -17.01 3.79 -12.71
CA LEU A 53 -18.05 4.40 -11.90
C LEU A 53 -18.60 3.44 -10.84
N TYR A 54 -18.78 2.16 -11.21
CA TYR A 54 -19.20 1.13 -10.25
C TYR A 54 -18.16 0.97 -9.12
N ARG A 55 -16.86 0.83 -9.49
CA ARG A 55 -15.77 0.70 -8.49
C ARG A 55 -15.66 1.93 -7.60
N MET A 56 -15.80 3.12 -8.15
CA MET A 56 -15.77 4.37 -7.38
C MET A 56 -16.90 4.40 -6.34
N ASN A 57 -18.12 4.09 -6.72
CA ASN A 57 -19.27 4.03 -5.80
C ASN A 57 -19.10 2.91 -4.75
N TYR A 58 -18.57 1.76 -5.15
CA TYR A 58 -18.27 0.65 -4.27
C TYR A 58 -17.25 1.05 -3.17
N GLU A 59 -16.13 1.64 -3.57
CA GLU A 59 -15.11 2.14 -2.64
C GLU A 59 -15.65 3.25 -1.73
N GLU A 60 -16.45 4.17 -2.25
CA GLU A 60 -17.06 5.23 -1.46
C GLU A 60 -17.96 4.68 -0.34
N LYS A 61 -18.82 3.70 -0.66
CA LYS A 61 -19.68 3.05 0.34
C LYS A 61 -18.87 2.29 1.39
N ALA A 62 -17.84 1.57 0.95
CA ALA A 62 -16.92 0.86 1.84
C ALA A 62 -16.20 1.83 2.80
N GLN A 63 -15.70 2.95 2.29
CA GLN A 63 -15.03 3.98 3.08
C GLN A 63 -15.97 4.65 4.09
N ARG A 64 -17.22 4.89 3.73
CA ARG A 64 -18.23 5.43 4.68
C ARG A 64 -18.46 4.47 5.86
N LEU A 65 -18.62 3.18 5.57
CA LEU A 65 -18.82 2.16 6.62
C LEU A 65 -17.59 2.04 7.51
N TYR A 66 -16.38 2.01 6.91
CA TYR A 66 -15.13 2.03 7.64
C TYR A 66 -14.98 3.27 8.54
N ALA A 67 -15.30 4.45 8.03
CA ALA A 67 -15.23 5.69 8.80
C ALA A 67 -16.13 5.66 10.03
N ILE A 68 -17.36 5.11 9.92
CA ILE A 68 -18.27 4.93 11.05
C ILE A 68 -17.64 3.98 12.08
N ALA A 69 -17.12 2.84 11.66
CA ALA A 69 -16.43 1.89 12.53
C ALA A 69 -15.25 2.56 13.28
N HIS A 70 -14.44 3.31 12.54
CA HIS A 70 -13.26 3.97 13.08
C HIS A 70 -13.61 5.05 14.11
N ILE A 71 -14.57 5.93 13.79
CA ILE A 71 -15.02 6.98 14.70
C ILE A 71 -15.65 6.38 15.96
N THR A 72 -16.43 5.31 15.83
CA THR A 72 -17.05 4.63 16.98
C THR A 72 -15.99 4.01 17.88
N GLY A 73 -15.01 3.30 17.31
CA GLY A 73 -13.90 2.72 18.07
C GLY A 73 -13.07 3.79 18.79
N MET A 74 -12.77 4.92 18.14
CA MET A 74 -12.05 6.03 18.77
C MET A 74 -12.85 6.68 19.93
N LYS A 75 -14.16 6.79 19.81
CA LYS A 75 -15.00 7.32 20.90
C LYS A 75 -15.03 6.39 22.09
N SER A 76 -15.18 5.10 21.87
CA SER A 76 -15.13 4.08 22.95
C SER A 76 -13.80 4.10 23.68
N ALA A 77 -12.69 4.15 22.97
CA ALA A 77 -11.35 4.23 23.56
C ALA A 77 -11.15 5.50 24.41
N ARG A 78 -11.65 6.66 23.96
CA ARG A 78 -11.58 7.92 24.74
C ARG A 78 -12.44 7.93 26.01
N GLN A 79 -13.51 7.18 26.04
CA GLN A 79 -14.40 7.06 27.19
C GLN A 79 -13.95 6.00 28.20
N GLY A 80 -12.77 5.40 27.99
CA GLY A 80 -12.27 4.35 28.88
C GLY A 80 -13.10 3.05 28.79
N ALA A 81 -13.99 2.96 27.82
CA ALA A 81 -14.69 1.72 27.54
C ALA A 81 -13.67 0.67 27.09
N THR A 82 -13.74 -0.53 27.66
CA THR A 82 -12.99 -1.68 27.15
C THR A 82 -13.23 -1.76 25.64
N LEU A 83 -12.15 -1.98 24.89
CA LEU A 83 -12.18 -2.16 23.44
C LEU A 83 -13.35 -3.05 23.06
N ASP A 84 -14.31 -2.46 22.36
CA ASP A 84 -15.64 -2.99 22.23
C ASP A 84 -15.69 -4.03 21.11
N GLN A 85 -16.12 -5.24 21.44
CA GLN A 85 -16.43 -6.28 20.43
C GLN A 85 -17.33 -5.76 19.31
N ASN A 86 -18.13 -4.73 19.60
CA ASN A 86 -18.95 -4.04 18.60
C ASN A 86 -18.10 -3.36 17.53
N SER A 87 -16.98 -2.73 17.87
CA SER A 87 -16.07 -2.10 16.90
C SER A 87 -15.40 -3.15 16.00
N ILE A 88 -14.99 -4.30 16.56
CA ILE A 88 -14.46 -5.43 15.77
C ILE A 88 -15.53 -5.92 14.79
N LYS A 89 -16.76 -6.06 15.25
CA LYS A 89 -17.89 -6.46 14.40
C LYS A 89 -18.10 -5.45 13.27
N MET A 90 -18.07 -4.15 13.55
CA MET A 90 -18.24 -3.13 12.51
C MET A 90 -17.14 -3.21 11.43
N TYR A 91 -15.89 -3.46 11.79
CA TYR A 91 -14.83 -3.70 10.80
C TYR A 91 -15.04 -5.02 10.03
N SER A 92 -15.51 -6.06 10.70
CA SER A 92 -15.91 -7.33 10.04
C SER A 92 -17.03 -7.13 9.03
N ASP A 93 -18.00 -6.26 9.34
CA ASP A 93 -19.09 -5.89 8.42
C ASP A 93 -18.56 -5.18 7.16
N VAL A 94 -17.53 -4.32 7.29
CA VAL A 94 -16.87 -3.70 6.12
C VAL A 94 -16.23 -4.77 5.23
N ILE A 95 -15.51 -5.73 5.82
CA ILE A 95 -14.86 -6.81 5.08
C ILE A 95 -15.88 -7.67 4.35
N THR A 96 -16.98 -8.01 5.02
CA THR A 96 -18.02 -8.92 4.49
C THR A 96 -18.83 -8.26 3.38
N GLN A 97 -19.18 -6.98 3.55
CA GLN A 97 -20.03 -6.26 2.59
C GLN A 97 -19.25 -5.71 1.39
N TYR A 98 -17.97 -5.41 1.57
CA TYR A 98 -17.13 -4.78 0.55
C TYR A 98 -15.77 -5.47 0.39
N PRO A 99 -15.74 -6.80 0.14
CA PRO A 99 -14.49 -7.53 -0.01
C PRO A 99 -13.62 -6.95 -1.14
N GLY A 100 -12.29 -6.93 -0.95
CA GLY A 100 -11.34 -6.38 -1.90
C GLY A 100 -11.41 -4.86 -2.09
N SER A 101 -12.12 -4.13 -1.20
CA SER A 101 -12.03 -2.67 -1.11
C SER A 101 -10.82 -2.26 -0.26
N LYS A 102 -10.32 -1.04 -0.48
CA LYS A 102 -9.29 -0.46 0.41
C LYS A 102 -9.76 -0.38 1.85
N ALA A 103 -11.04 -0.13 2.07
CA ALA A 103 -11.64 -0.10 3.39
C ALA A 103 -11.62 -1.47 4.07
N ALA A 104 -11.94 -2.55 3.34
CA ALA A 104 -11.85 -3.91 3.86
C ALA A 104 -10.40 -4.28 4.23
N MET A 105 -9.45 -3.99 3.35
CA MET A 105 -8.03 -4.15 3.64
C MET A 105 -7.63 -3.44 4.94
N MET A 106 -7.95 -2.15 5.08
CA MET A 106 -7.63 -1.39 6.30
C MET A 106 -8.39 -1.88 7.53
N SER A 107 -9.57 -2.47 7.36
CA SER A 107 -10.33 -3.09 8.46
C SER A 107 -9.59 -4.27 9.07
N TYR A 108 -8.94 -5.11 8.28
CA TYR A 108 -8.06 -6.18 8.80
C TYR A 108 -6.95 -5.62 9.69
N TYR A 109 -6.30 -4.54 9.29
CA TYR A 109 -5.24 -3.91 10.08
C TYR A 109 -5.78 -3.38 11.42
N GLN A 110 -6.92 -2.70 11.41
CA GLN A 110 -7.55 -2.20 12.62
C GLN A 110 -8.02 -3.32 13.56
N MET A 111 -8.58 -4.40 13.00
CA MET A 111 -8.92 -5.58 13.79
C MET A 111 -7.67 -6.21 14.42
N GLY A 112 -6.55 -6.26 13.70
CA GLY A 112 -5.26 -6.70 14.24
C GLY A 112 -4.83 -5.88 15.46
N ASN A 113 -4.89 -4.55 15.38
CA ASN A 113 -4.60 -3.65 16.50
C ASN A 113 -5.53 -3.94 17.69
N MET A 114 -6.84 -4.04 17.44
CA MET A 114 -7.82 -4.28 18.49
C MET A 114 -7.66 -5.62 19.20
N TYR A 115 -7.39 -6.69 18.44
CA TYR A 115 -7.12 -8.01 19.02
C TYR A 115 -5.83 -8.00 19.87
N TYR A 116 -4.79 -7.29 19.40
CA TYR A 116 -3.55 -7.11 20.16
C TYR A 116 -3.79 -6.44 21.51
N ASP A 117 -4.58 -5.36 21.51
CA ASP A 117 -4.93 -4.61 22.70
C ASP A 117 -5.81 -5.42 23.68
N LEU A 118 -6.69 -6.27 23.13
CA LEU A 118 -7.50 -7.22 23.93
C LEU A 118 -6.69 -8.41 24.47
N GLY A 119 -5.45 -8.58 24.00
CA GLY A 119 -4.61 -9.72 24.39
C GLY A 119 -4.86 -10.99 23.57
N ASP A 120 -5.76 -10.97 22.60
CA ASP A 120 -5.97 -12.08 21.66
C ASP A 120 -4.91 -12.01 20.55
N VAL A 121 -3.71 -12.44 20.92
CA VAL A 121 -2.53 -12.32 20.05
C VAL A 121 -2.64 -13.18 18.79
N ASP A 122 -3.31 -14.34 18.88
CA ASP A 122 -3.47 -15.21 17.71
C ASP A 122 -4.47 -14.64 16.69
N ALA A 123 -5.59 -14.08 17.15
CA ALA A 123 -6.51 -13.35 16.27
C ALA A 123 -5.85 -12.11 15.67
N SER A 124 -4.99 -11.41 16.43
CA SER A 124 -4.21 -10.28 15.93
C SER A 124 -3.28 -10.67 14.78
N ILE A 125 -2.48 -11.74 14.96
CA ILE A 125 -1.60 -12.27 13.91
C ILE A 125 -2.40 -12.63 12.65
N ASN A 126 -3.53 -13.32 12.83
CA ASN A 126 -4.40 -13.71 11.72
C ASN A 126 -4.89 -12.47 10.94
N ALA A 127 -5.38 -11.45 11.65
CA ALA A 127 -5.88 -10.23 11.02
C ALA A 127 -4.77 -9.48 10.25
N TYR A 128 -3.58 -9.34 10.80
CA TYR A 128 -2.45 -8.75 10.07
C TYR A 128 -2.00 -9.60 8.89
N THR A 129 -2.11 -10.92 8.98
CA THR A 129 -1.78 -11.83 7.87
C THR A 129 -2.78 -11.66 6.72
N GLU A 130 -4.07 -11.55 7.01
CA GLU A 130 -5.08 -11.24 5.98
C GLU A 130 -4.83 -9.86 5.36
N PHE A 131 -4.50 -8.85 6.18
CA PHE A 131 -4.10 -7.54 5.67
C PHE A 131 -2.92 -7.63 4.69
N LEU A 132 -1.87 -8.40 5.01
CA LEU A 132 -0.70 -8.57 4.15
C LEU A 132 -1.01 -9.21 2.80
N LYS A 133 -2.05 -10.05 2.70
CA LYS A 133 -2.51 -10.63 1.42
C LYS A 133 -3.13 -9.57 0.49
N GLU A 134 -3.78 -8.57 1.07
CA GLU A 134 -4.50 -7.53 0.32
C GLU A 134 -3.62 -6.32 -0.01
N VAL A 135 -2.51 -6.11 0.72
CA VAL A 135 -1.63 -4.96 0.52
C VAL A 135 -0.80 -5.13 -0.75
N PRO A 136 -0.82 -4.14 -1.67
CA PRO A 136 0.00 -4.17 -2.87
C PRO A 136 1.50 -4.31 -2.56
N ASP A 137 2.22 -4.99 -3.45
CA ASP A 137 3.67 -5.09 -3.35
C ASP A 137 4.33 -3.70 -3.43
N GLY A 138 5.38 -3.51 -2.61
CA GLY A 138 6.07 -2.23 -2.52
C GLY A 138 5.36 -1.17 -1.67
N SER A 139 4.26 -1.51 -1.00
CA SER A 139 3.58 -0.61 -0.07
C SER A 139 4.31 -0.56 1.28
N GLU A 140 4.49 0.66 1.81
CA GLU A 140 5.02 0.88 3.17
C GLU A 140 4.14 0.26 4.26
N LEU A 141 2.86 0.03 3.96
CA LEU A 141 1.93 -0.61 4.90
C LEU A 141 2.34 -2.04 5.27
N LYS A 142 3.10 -2.75 4.39
CA LYS A 142 3.65 -4.07 4.72
C LYS A 142 4.62 -4.01 5.90
N ILE A 143 5.43 -2.95 5.99
CA ILE A 143 6.38 -2.74 7.08
C ILE A 143 5.65 -2.62 8.41
N LEU A 144 4.54 -1.85 8.44
CA LEU A 144 3.74 -1.69 9.64
C LEU A 144 3.15 -3.03 10.10
N ALA A 145 2.59 -3.81 9.16
CA ALA A 145 2.00 -5.10 9.48
C ALA A 145 3.04 -6.12 9.98
N TYR A 146 4.20 -6.21 9.33
CA TYR A 146 5.27 -7.09 9.77
C TYR A 146 5.81 -6.69 11.15
N ASN A 147 5.99 -5.39 11.42
CA ASN A 147 6.36 -4.93 12.77
C ASN A 147 5.28 -5.29 13.80
N SER A 148 4.00 -5.15 13.46
CA SER A 148 2.89 -5.51 14.35
C SER A 148 2.86 -7.02 14.64
N ILE A 149 3.09 -7.86 13.64
CA ILE A 149 3.23 -9.32 13.82
C ILE A 149 4.45 -9.64 14.70
N GLY A 150 5.57 -8.92 14.51
CA GLY A 150 6.76 -9.05 15.36
C GLY A 150 6.43 -8.78 16.82
N TYR A 151 5.70 -7.71 17.14
CA TYR A 151 5.24 -7.42 18.49
C TYR A 151 4.27 -8.49 19.05
N CYS A 152 3.45 -9.09 18.19
CA CYS A 152 2.58 -10.19 18.57
C CYS A 152 3.40 -11.41 19.04
N TYR A 153 4.42 -11.80 18.27
CA TYR A 153 5.28 -12.94 18.63
C TYR A 153 6.14 -12.63 19.86
N GLU A 154 6.61 -11.40 19.99
CA GLU A 154 7.31 -10.96 21.20
C GLU A 154 6.42 -11.09 22.45
N LYS A 155 5.16 -10.66 22.39
CA LYS A 155 4.18 -10.82 23.48
C LYS A 155 3.93 -12.29 23.83
N LYS A 156 4.14 -13.21 22.86
CA LYS A 156 4.11 -14.67 23.08
C LYS A 156 5.44 -15.23 23.56
N ALA A 157 6.47 -14.40 23.79
CA ALA A 157 7.84 -14.80 24.06
C ALA A 157 8.48 -15.69 22.99
N ASP A 158 7.95 -15.64 21.76
CA ASP A 158 8.49 -16.35 20.60
C ASP A 158 9.48 -15.45 19.86
N LEU A 159 10.66 -15.30 20.44
CA LEU A 159 11.70 -14.41 19.92
C LEU A 159 12.17 -14.76 18.49
N PRO A 160 12.29 -16.06 18.10
CA PRO A 160 12.65 -16.40 16.73
C PRO A 160 11.64 -15.89 15.68
N ARG A 161 10.33 -16.09 15.91
CA ARG A 161 9.30 -15.58 14.99
C ARG A 161 9.13 -14.07 15.06
N ALA A 162 9.36 -13.45 16.22
CA ALA A 162 9.43 -12.00 16.33
C ALA A 162 10.55 -11.42 15.46
N LEU A 163 11.75 -12.01 15.55
CA LEU A 163 12.91 -11.62 14.74
C LEU A 163 12.62 -11.74 13.25
N GLU A 164 12.13 -12.89 12.80
CA GLU A 164 11.75 -13.13 11.40
C GLU A 164 10.76 -12.07 10.89
N SER A 165 9.77 -11.73 11.71
CA SER A 165 8.77 -10.72 11.33
C SER A 165 9.38 -9.33 11.20
N PHE A 166 10.25 -8.92 12.11
CA PHE A 166 10.96 -7.64 12.02
C PHE A 166 11.96 -7.61 10.85
N GLU A 167 12.60 -8.73 10.52
CA GLU A 167 13.47 -8.85 9.35
C GLU A 167 12.66 -8.75 8.05
N ASN A 168 11.46 -9.33 7.99
CA ASN A 168 10.54 -9.15 6.87
C ASN A 168 10.14 -7.67 6.71
N ALA A 169 9.93 -6.95 7.81
CA ALA A 169 9.71 -5.51 7.78
C ALA A 169 10.92 -4.74 7.22
N ALA A 170 12.14 -5.10 7.62
CA ALA A 170 13.37 -4.47 7.15
C ALA A 170 13.64 -4.74 5.66
N ASN A 171 13.22 -5.89 5.15
CA ASN A 171 13.40 -6.29 3.75
C ASN A 171 12.30 -5.76 2.81
N ALA A 172 11.23 -5.17 3.33
CA ALA A 172 10.18 -4.58 2.50
C ALA A 172 10.70 -3.33 1.76
N LYS A 173 10.61 -3.33 0.43
CA LYS A 173 11.31 -2.42 -0.51
C LYS A 173 10.96 -0.92 -0.44
N SER A 174 10.11 -0.47 0.46
CA SER A 174 9.58 0.91 0.45
C SER A 174 9.71 1.64 1.79
N GLY A 175 10.73 1.34 2.56
CA GLY A 175 10.80 1.69 3.97
C GLY A 175 11.48 2.98 4.38
N LYS A 176 11.70 3.95 3.50
CA LYS A 176 12.32 5.22 3.92
C LYS A 176 11.47 5.90 5.01
N GLY A 177 12.00 5.91 6.24
CA GLY A 177 11.33 6.49 7.42
C GLY A 177 10.95 5.48 8.51
N PHE A 178 10.80 4.20 8.19
CA PHE A 178 10.50 3.14 9.16
C PHE A 178 11.71 2.30 9.56
N GLU A 179 12.82 2.44 8.82
CA GLU A 179 14.04 1.64 9.01
C GLU A 179 14.60 1.76 10.43
N GLY A 180 14.70 2.98 10.96
CA GLY A 180 15.19 3.21 12.30
C GLY A 180 14.39 2.49 13.38
N MET A 181 13.06 2.51 13.27
CA MET A 181 12.17 1.77 14.18
C MET A 181 12.34 0.26 14.03
N THR A 182 12.38 -0.24 12.80
CA THR A 182 12.50 -1.66 12.51
C THR A 182 13.84 -2.22 12.98
N TYR A 183 14.95 -1.54 12.70
CA TYR A 183 16.28 -1.95 13.19
C TYR A 183 16.37 -1.90 14.69
N ARG A 184 15.77 -0.93 15.36
CA ARG A 184 15.67 -0.91 16.82
C ARG A 184 14.92 -2.13 17.36
N ASN A 185 13.82 -2.54 16.71
CA ASN A 185 13.07 -3.72 17.13
C ASN A 185 13.92 -5.00 16.99
N ILE A 186 14.63 -5.15 15.86
CA ILE A 186 15.56 -6.28 15.64
C ILE A 186 16.65 -6.27 16.72
N ALA A 187 17.25 -5.12 16.99
CA ALA A 187 18.29 -4.97 18.01
C ALA A 187 17.82 -5.44 19.39
N ARG A 188 16.61 -5.04 19.77
CA ARG A 188 16.00 -5.40 21.06
C ARG A 188 15.76 -6.91 21.17
N ILE A 189 15.30 -7.55 20.09
CA ILE A 189 15.14 -9.01 20.10
C ILE A 189 16.49 -9.72 20.24
N TYR A 190 17.54 -9.26 19.56
CA TYR A 190 18.88 -9.82 19.75
C TYR A 190 19.42 -9.60 21.18
N GLU A 191 19.10 -8.48 21.81
CA GLU A 191 19.43 -8.22 23.21
C GLU A 191 18.71 -9.21 24.15
N GLU A 192 17.41 -9.46 23.95
CA GLU A 192 16.63 -10.46 24.68
C GLU A 192 17.15 -11.90 24.46
N MET A 193 17.69 -12.19 23.28
CA MET A 193 18.37 -13.44 22.97
C MET A 193 19.81 -13.51 23.51
N ASN A 194 20.26 -12.50 24.28
CA ASN A 194 21.62 -12.36 24.79
C ASN A 194 22.73 -12.29 23.72
N ASN A 195 22.40 -11.90 22.50
CA ASN A 195 23.34 -11.69 21.40
C ASN A 195 23.73 -10.20 21.31
N LYS A 196 24.65 -9.79 22.21
CA LYS A 196 25.07 -8.39 22.35
C LYS A 196 25.69 -7.82 21.07
N ASP A 197 26.50 -8.60 20.37
CA ASP A 197 27.19 -8.14 19.15
C ASP A 197 26.18 -7.75 18.07
N LYS A 198 25.20 -8.60 17.81
CA LYS A 198 24.14 -8.30 16.85
C LYS A 198 23.21 -7.19 17.34
N ALA A 199 22.89 -7.15 18.62
CA ALA A 199 22.09 -6.06 19.18
C ALA A 199 22.78 -4.71 18.93
N LEU A 200 24.09 -4.61 19.20
CA LEU A 200 24.87 -3.40 18.97
C LEU A 200 24.91 -3.01 17.48
N GLU A 201 25.14 -3.98 16.60
CA GLU A 201 25.12 -3.76 15.14
C GLU A 201 23.78 -3.13 14.68
N TYR A 202 22.66 -3.70 15.12
CA TYR A 202 21.34 -3.22 14.70
C TYR A 202 20.94 -1.91 15.39
N TYR A 203 21.35 -1.65 16.64
CA TYR A 203 21.19 -0.32 17.24
C TYR A 203 21.96 0.75 16.48
N GLN A 204 23.16 0.43 15.98
CA GLN A 204 23.94 1.35 15.14
C GLN A 204 23.25 1.61 13.79
N LYS A 205 22.68 0.57 13.15
CA LYS A 205 21.85 0.72 11.94
C LYS A 205 20.63 1.62 12.21
N ALA A 206 19.95 1.41 13.35
CA ALA A 206 18.80 2.24 13.74
C ALA A 206 19.20 3.70 13.93
N LEU A 207 20.34 3.97 14.59
CA LEU A 207 20.87 5.31 14.80
C LEU A 207 21.18 6.03 13.47
N ASN A 208 21.75 5.30 12.51
CA ASN A 208 22.09 5.87 11.20
C ASN A 208 20.86 6.08 10.29
N SER A 209 19.75 5.41 10.59
CA SER A 209 18.52 5.46 9.76
C SER A 209 17.43 6.35 10.35
N THR A 210 17.58 6.82 11.61
CA THR A 210 16.56 7.66 12.22
C THR A 210 16.82 9.14 11.92
N ALA A 211 15.75 9.86 11.53
CA ALA A 211 15.75 11.32 11.43
C ALA A 211 15.25 11.99 12.74
N ASP A 212 14.70 11.22 13.68
CA ASP A 212 14.19 11.73 14.96
C ASP A 212 15.33 11.96 15.96
N PRO A 213 15.61 13.22 16.36
CA PRO A 213 16.66 13.53 17.31
C PRO A 213 16.47 12.84 18.68
N SER A 214 15.24 12.67 19.15
CA SER A 214 14.92 12.03 20.43
C SER A 214 15.27 10.55 20.39
N MET A 215 14.89 9.87 19.30
CA MET A 215 15.27 8.48 19.05
C MET A 215 16.79 8.35 18.94
N GLY A 216 17.45 9.29 18.24
CA GLY A 216 18.91 9.30 18.11
C GLY A 216 19.63 9.41 19.44
N LEU A 217 19.18 10.27 20.36
CA LEU A 217 19.72 10.39 21.73
C LEU A 217 19.50 9.11 22.54
N PHE A 218 18.30 8.53 22.46
CA PHE A 218 17.97 7.29 23.14
C PHE A 218 18.88 6.13 22.66
N LEU A 219 19.05 5.98 21.34
CA LEU A 219 19.91 4.93 20.78
C LEU A 219 21.39 5.10 21.17
N LYS A 220 21.92 6.33 21.15
CA LYS A 220 23.27 6.62 21.62
C LYS A 220 23.48 6.19 23.07
N LYS A 221 22.50 6.44 23.94
CA LYS A 221 22.54 6.01 25.34
C LYS A 221 22.59 4.48 25.45
N ILE A 222 21.72 3.76 24.74
CA ILE A 222 21.70 2.28 24.76
C ILE A 222 23.06 1.73 24.28
N ILE A 223 23.55 2.20 23.13
CA ILE A 223 24.84 1.77 22.58
C ILE A 223 25.97 1.94 23.59
N SER A 224 25.99 3.08 24.31
CA SER A 224 27.02 3.32 25.34
C SER A 224 26.89 2.44 26.59
N THR A 225 25.73 1.82 26.79
CA THR A 225 25.50 0.94 27.97
C THR A 225 25.80 -0.52 27.64
N ILE A 226 25.67 -0.94 26.39
CA ILE A 226 25.94 -2.33 25.96
C ILE A 226 27.43 -2.56 25.75
N ASN A 227 28.19 -1.52 25.31
CA ASN A 227 29.66 -1.56 25.19
C ASN A 227 30.32 -1.58 26.58
#